data_3f2488d9f37275bf6bc526bffbf247c7
#
_entry.id   3f2488d9f37275bf6bc526bffbf247c7
#
_cell.length_a   1.000
_cell.length_b   1.000
_cell.length_c   1.000
_cell.angle_alpha   90.00
_cell.angle_beta   90.00
_cell.angle_gamma   90.00
#
_symmetry.space_group_name_H-M   'P 1'
#
loop_
_entity.id
_entity.type
_entity.pdbx_description
1 polymer ?
#
loop_
_entity_poly.entity_id
_entity_poly.type
_entity_poly.pdbx_seq_one_letter_code
_entity_poly.pdbx_strand_id
1 'polypeptide(L)'
;MLTRSAIFFPLVLATFLAIITFWINLTVEQQGPKIDGSNRHDPDYTMNNFVNTQTDVTGKLRYVLAASEMVHYPDDDSTVLQRPRFTQYTTNKPYTQIEALRGYLSSDGEEIELVDNVKVVRQAFEGKGEMQLLTDKLVILPNQDLATTKSRVVIRQAPKTVIHATGMVFDKKKQTIQLFNRVKVHYERPAVKTRPVLKNPAVKPVKTSKAATKPLAVITKANKKTTMKKTMPAKKKVRIKEWIIFYA
;
A
#
# COMPACT_ATOMS: atom_id res chain seq x y z
N MET A 1 -18.73 -57.09 56.33
CA MET A 1 -17.34 -56.85 56.78
C MET A 1 -16.48 -56.70 55.53
N LEU A 2 -16.17 -55.53 55.14
CA LEU A 2 -15.18 -55.30 54.06
C LEU A 2 -13.82 -55.74 54.61
N THR A 3 -13.26 -56.78 54.00
CA THR A 3 -11.96 -57.32 54.37
C THR A 3 -10.91 -56.26 54.28
N ARG A 4 -10.12 -56.03 55.32
CA ARG A 4 -9.04 -55.01 55.36
C ARG A 4 -8.15 -55.08 54.11
N SER A 5 -7.93 -56.25 53.57
CA SER A 5 -7.16 -56.43 52.30
C SER A 5 -7.78 -55.79 51.08
N ALA A 6 -9.12 -55.61 50.97
CA ALA A 6 -9.77 -54.96 49.82
C ALA A 6 -9.54 -53.46 49.75
N ILE A 7 -9.18 -52.85 50.93
CA ILE A 7 -8.87 -51.40 50.99
C ILE A 7 -7.38 -51.15 50.82
N PHE A 8 -6.52 -52.09 51.23
CA PHE A 8 -5.05 -51.91 51.08
C PHE A 8 -4.59 -51.90 49.65
N PHE A 9 -5.14 -52.71 48.75
CA PHE A 9 -4.73 -52.76 47.36
C PHE A 9 -4.94 -51.47 46.65
N PRO A 10 -6.11 -50.81 46.61
CA PRO A 10 -6.32 -49.54 45.97
C PRO A 10 -5.49 -48.40 46.61
N LEU A 11 -5.25 -48.43 47.91
CA LEU A 11 -4.47 -47.46 48.64
C LEU A 11 -2.97 -47.52 48.23
N VAL A 12 -2.40 -48.71 48.13
CA VAL A 12 -1.03 -48.92 47.67
C VAL A 12 -0.89 -48.52 46.25
N LEU A 13 -1.86 -48.87 45.40
CA LEU A 13 -1.84 -48.44 43.97
C LEU A 13 -1.91 -46.92 43.82
N ALA A 14 -2.78 -46.25 44.57
CA ALA A 14 -2.91 -44.79 44.57
C ALA A 14 -1.61 -44.10 45.02
N THR A 15 -0.98 -44.63 46.09
CA THR A 15 0.31 -44.13 46.60
C THR A 15 1.41 -44.28 45.56
N PHE A 16 1.46 -45.42 44.89
CA PHE A 16 2.45 -45.67 43.81
C PHE A 16 2.27 -44.73 42.63
N LEU A 17 1.02 -44.53 42.18
CA LEU A 17 0.72 -43.56 41.12
C LEU A 17 1.07 -42.13 41.54
N ALA A 18 0.79 -41.75 42.78
CA ALA A 18 1.16 -40.43 43.31
C ALA A 18 2.69 -40.19 43.29
N ILE A 19 3.46 -41.22 43.69
CA ILE A 19 4.93 -41.18 43.68
C ILE A 19 5.45 -41.03 42.25
N ILE A 20 4.90 -41.81 41.31
CA ILE A 20 5.29 -41.72 39.89
C ILE A 20 4.95 -40.31 39.32
N THR A 21 3.75 -39.82 39.58
CA THR A 21 3.32 -38.51 39.13
C THR A 21 4.21 -37.40 39.72
N PHE A 22 4.52 -37.48 40.99
CA PHE A 22 5.44 -36.54 41.65
C PHE A 22 6.85 -36.60 41.06
N TRP A 23 7.36 -37.81 40.79
CA TRP A 23 8.68 -37.99 40.18
C TRP A 23 8.73 -37.47 38.75
N ILE A 24 7.68 -37.72 37.96
CA ILE A 24 7.55 -37.16 36.60
C ILE A 24 7.50 -35.63 36.67
N ASN A 25 6.73 -35.05 37.57
CA ASN A 25 6.63 -33.60 37.72
C ASN A 25 7.99 -32.98 38.06
N LEU A 26 8.73 -33.58 39.01
CA LEU A 26 10.10 -33.11 39.30
C LEU A 26 11.06 -33.22 38.11
N THR A 27 10.87 -34.23 37.26
CA THR A 27 11.75 -34.44 36.11
C THR A 27 11.38 -33.51 34.96
N VAL A 28 10.09 -33.19 34.81
CA VAL A 28 9.58 -32.30 33.77
C VAL A 28 9.79 -30.81 34.12
N GLU A 29 9.68 -30.43 35.39
CA GLU A 29 9.94 -29.03 35.80
C GLU A 29 11.42 -28.64 35.75
N GLN A 30 12.33 -29.60 35.64
CA GLN A 30 13.76 -29.31 35.46
C GLN A 30 14.20 -29.06 34.02
N GLN A 31 13.29 -28.75 33.13
CA GLN A 31 13.69 -27.99 31.95
C GLN A 31 14.09 -26.62 32.46
N GLY A 32 15.41 -26.43 32.64
CA GLY A 32 16.02 -25.13 32.97
C GLY A 32 15.52 -24.01 32.07
N PRO A 33 15.85 -22.76 32.37
CA PRO A 33 15.40 -21.66 31.54
C PRO A 33 15.58 -22.04 30.09
N LYS A 34 14.48 -22.03 29.33
CA LYS A 34 14.51 -22.34 27.89
C LYS A 34 15.64 -21.51 27.31
N ILE A 35 16.72 -22.16 26.89
CA ILE A 35 17.75 -21.53 26.07
C ILE A 35 17.14 -21.49 24.67
N ASP A 36 16.01 -20.79 24.58
CA ASP A 36 15.28 -20.61 23.33
C ASP A 36 15.81 -19.43 22.50
N GLY A 37 16.90 -18.81 22.97
CA GLY A 37 17.46 -17.64 22.30
C GLY A 37 16.65 -16.35 22.49
N SER A 38 15.50 -16.40 23.20
CA SER A 38 14.61 -15.25 23.38
C SER A 38 15.25 -14.03 24.05
N ASN A 39 16.41 -14.19 24.69
CA ASN A 39 17.23 -13.07 25.21
C ASN A 39 18.42 -12.72 24.31
N ARG A 40 18.56 -13.38 23.15
CA ARG A 40 19.60 -13.13 22.15
C ARG A 40 18.90 -12.90 20.82
N HIS A 41 19.28 -11.86 20.13
CA HIS A 41 18.79 -11.56 18.79
C HIS A 41 19.45 -12.49 17.75
N ASP A 42 19.26 -13.82 17.97
CA ASP A 42 19.75 -14.86 17.05
C ASP A 42 18.55 -15.39 16.25
N PRO A 43 18.70 -15.57 14.94
CA PRO A 43 17.63 -16.12 14.11
C PRO A 43 17.40 -17.59 14.47
N ASP A 44 16.13 -18.01 14.53
CA ASP A 44 15.74 -19.42 14.72
C ASP A 44 15.59 -20.16 13.40
N TYR A 45 15.22 -19.44 12.33
CA TYR A 45 15.24 -20.00 10.98
C TYR A 45 15.53 -18.98 9.90
N THR A 46 16.10 -19.47 8.80
CA THR A 46 16.35 -18.72 7.57
C THR A 46 15.82 -19.51 6.37
N MET A 47 15.14 -18.81 5.48
CA MET A 47 14.65 -19.39 4.22
C MET A 47 15.25 -18.65 3.04
N ASN A 48 15.79 -19.40 2.07
CA ASN A 48 16.25 -18.85 0.80
C ASN A 48 15.17 -19.02 -0.27
N ASN A 49 15.02 -18.03 -1.16
CA ASN A 49 14.01 -18.02 -2.22
C ASN A 49 12.59 -18.24 -1.69
N PHE A 50 12.25 -17.50 -0.64
CA PHE A 50 10.94 -17.55 0.01
C PHE A 50 9.83 -17.06 -0.92
N VAL A 51 8.71 -17.79 -0.95
CA VAL A 51 7.48 -17.38 -1.65
C VAL A 51 6.27 -17.73 -0.80
N ASN A 52 5.50 -16.71 -0.44
CA ASN A 52 4.21 -16.85 0.24
C ASN A 52 3.08 -16.39 -0.67
N THR A 53 2.04 -17.19 -0.80
CA THR A 53 0.88 -16.94 -1.65
C THR A 53 -0.38 -16.88 -0.81
N GLN A 54 -1.10 -15.76 -0.87
CA GLN A 54 -2.36 -15.57 -0.18
C GLN A 54 -3.53 -15.55 -1.16
N THR A 55 -4.55 -16.34 -0.86
CA THR A 55 -5.82 -16.38 -1.59
C THR A 55 -6.94 -15.69 -0.81
N ASP A 56 -8.01 -15.32 -1.49
CA ASP A 56 -9.25 -14.87 -0.87
C ASP A 56 -10.13 -16.08 -0.48
N VAL A 57 -11.27 -15.81 0.15
CA VAL A 57 -12.23 -16.84 0.58
C VAL A 57 -12.84 -17.63 -0.59
N THR A 58 -12.70 -17.14 -1.83
CA THR A 58 -13.16 -17.83 -3.06
C THR A 58 -12.04 -18.63 -3.73
N GLY A 59 -10.84 -18.68 -3.12
CA GLY A 59 -9.66 -19.34 -3.68
C GLY A 59 -8.91 -18.54 -4.76
N LYS A 60 -9.32 -17.30 -5.03
CA LYS A 60 -8.61 -16.44 -6.00
C LYS A 60 -7.37 -15.83 -5.37
N LEU A 61 -6.33 -15.73 -6.18
CA LEU A 61 -5.06 -15.14 -5.78
C LEU A 61 -5.25 -13.67 -5.40
N ARG A 62 -4.86 -13.32 -4.16
CA ARG A 62 -4.94 -11.98 -3.59
C ARG A 62 -3.61 -11.26 -3.67
N TYR A 63 -2.55 -11.88 -3.17
CA TYR A 63 -1.19 -11.38 -3.29
C TYR A 63 -0.15 -12.50 -3.20
N VAL A 64 1.04 -12.20 -3.69
CA VAL A 64 2.24 -13.03 -3.53
C VAL A 64 3.33 -12.16 -2.94
N LEU A 65 3.96 -12.64 -1.87
CA LEU A 65 5.16 -12.06 -1.28
C LEU A 65 6.32 -13.01 -1.53
N ALA A 66 7.34 -12.55 -2.22
CA ALA A 66 8.57 -13.29 -2.48
C ALA A 66 9.77 -12.51 -1.95
N ALA A 67 10.81 -13.20 -1.52
CA ALA A 67 12.08 -12.60 -1.11
C ALA A 67 13.25 -13.52 -1.44
N SER A 68 14.43 -12.97 -1.67
CA SER A 68 15.64 -13.77 -1.88
C SER A 68 16.07 -14.51 -0.62
N GLU A 69 15.82 -13.90 0.53
CA GLU A 69 16.10 -14.46 1.85
C GLU A 69 15.07 -13.94 2.84
N MET A 70 14.68 -14.77 3.76
CA MET A 70 13.82 -14.47 4.90
C MET A 70 14.50 -14.99 6.16
N VAL A 71 14.63 -14.15 7.17
CA VAL A 71 15.22 -14.45 8.47
C VAL A 71 14.23 -14.09 9.55
N HIS A 72 13.93 -15.04 10.42
CA HIS A 72 13.02 -14.85 11.54
C HIS A 72 13.78 -14.78 12.86
N TYR A 73 13.33 -13.88 13.75
CA TYR A 73 13.88 -13.65 15.07
C TYR A 73 12.84 -13.91 16.14
N PRO A 74 13.04 -14.89 17.04
CA PRO A 74 12.04 -15.31 18.02
C PRO A 74 11.92 -14.37 19.23
N ASP A 75 12.88 -13.48 19.45
CA ASP A 75 12.89 -12.55 20.58
C ASP A 75 11.84 -11.45 20.48
N ASP A 76 11.59 -10.94 19.29
CA ASP A 76 10.58 -9.92 18.99
C ASP A 76 9.56 -10.38 17.93
N ASP A 77 9.64 -11.67 17.55
CA ASP A 77 8.78 -12.31 16.53
C ASP A 77 8.80 -11.54 15.18
N SER A 78 9.92 -10.90 14.90
CA SER A 78 10.11 -10.14 13.67
C SER A 78 10.67 -11.00 12.54
N THR A 79 10.33 -10.63 11.32
CA THR A 79 10.87 -11.29 10.13
C THR A 79 11.48 -10.26 9.19
N VAL A 80 12.74 -10.47 8.84
CA VAL A 80 13.49 -9.61 7.91
C VAL A 80 13.53 -10.26 6.53
N LEU A 81 13.21 -9.47 5.50
CA LEU A 81 13.19 -9.90 4.10
C LEU A 81 14.28 -9.17 3.31
N GLN A 82 15.03 -9.91 2.51
CA GLN A 82 15.99 -9.38 1.55
C GLN A 82 15.39 -9.38 0.15
N ARG A 83 15.46 -8.23 -0.52
CA ARG A 83 14.91 -7.99 -1.86
C ARG A 83 13.45 -8.47 -1.99
N PRO A 84 12.56 -8.01 -1.09
CA PRO A 84 11.16 -8.40 -1.14
C PRO A 84 10.51 -7.90 -2.44
N ARG A 85 9.63 -8.76 -2.97
CA ARG A 85 8.74 -8.46 -4.09
C ARG A 85 7.32 -8.81 -3.67
N PHE A 86 6.49 -7.80 -3.51
CA PHE A 86 5.09 -7.94 -3.20
C PHE A 86 4.26 -7.71 -4.47
N THR A 87 3.51 -8.70 -4.90
CA THR A 87 2.65 -8.62 -6.10
C THR A 87 1.20 -8.74 -5.69
N GLN A 88 0.42 -7.68 -5.88
CA GLN A 88 -0.98 -7.63 -5.54
C GLN A 88 -1.85 -7.80 -6.77
N TYR A 89 -2.80 -8.73 -6.69
CA TYR A 89 -3.74 -9.03 -7.76
C TYR A 89 -5.10 -8.36 -7.50
N THR A 90 -5.78 -8.01 -8.55
CA THR A 90 -7.12 -7.41 -8.50
C THR A 90 -7.91 -7.96 -9.68
N THR A 91 -9.15 -8.37 -9.44
CA THR A 91 -10.01 -8.91 -10.50
C THR A 91 -10.17 -7.90 -11.65
N ASN A 92 -9.99 -8.36 -12.88
CA ASN A 92 -10.12 -7.57 -14.12
C ASN A 92 -9.20 -6.34 -14.21
N LYS A 93 -8.11 -6.30 -13.45
CA LYS A 93 -7.10 -5.24 -13.52
C LYS A 93 -5.70 -5.85 -13.54
N PRO A 94 -4.70 -5.18 -14.15
CA PRO A 94 -3.34 -5.64 -14.06
C PRO A 94 -2.86 -5.66 -12.60
N TYR A 95 -1.97 -6.58 -12.30
CA TYR A 95 -1.35 -6.64 -11.00
C TYR A 95 -0.53 -5.38 -10.70
N THR A 96 -0.37 -5.09 -9.42
CA THR A 96 0.56 -4.06 -8.94
C THR A 96 1.74 -4.76 -8.29
N GLN A 97 2.95 -4.43 -8.71
CA GLN A 97 4.18 -4.99 -8.20
C GLN A 97 4.92 -3.94 -7.36
N ILE A 98 5.40 -4.35 -6.21
CA ILE A 98 6.17 -3.52 -5.28
C ILE A 98 7.48 -4.24 -4.98
N GLU A 99 8.59 -3.56 -5.14
CA GLU A 99 9.94 -4.06 -4.91
C GLU A 99 10.68 -3.13 -3.95
N ALA A 100 11.56 -3.68 -3.13
CA ALA A 100 12.44 -2.94 -2.24
C ALA A 100 13.76 -3.69 -2.04
N LEU A 101 14.74 -3.07 -1.38
CA LEU A 101 15.97 -3.76 -1.01
C LEU A 101 15.80 -4.57 0.27
N ARG A 102 15.04 -4.05 1.24
CA ARG A 102 14.77 -4.71 2.52
C ARG A 102 13.29 -4.59 2.87
N GLY A 103 12.82 -5.53 3.65
CA GLY A 103 11.46 -5.52 4.20
C GLY A 103 11.44 -6.11 5.59
N TYR A 104 10.41 -5.74 6.34
CA TYR A 104 10.12 -6.25 7.67
C TYR A 104 8.66 -6.68 7.69
N LEU A 105 8.43 -7.87 8.22
CA LEU A 105 7.08 -8.39 8.41
C LEU A 105 6.81 -8.41 9.91
N SER A 106 5.66 -7.89 10.32
CA SER A 106 5.23 -7.93 11.71
C SER A 106 4.92 -9.37 12.15
N SER A 107 4.96 -9.61 13.47
CA SER A 107 4.72 -10.91 14.09
C SER A 107 3.37 -11.52 13.69
N ASP A 108 2.33 -10.70 13.57
CA ASP A 108 1.00 -11.09 13.13
C ASP A 108 0.85 -11.25 11.61
N GLY A 109 1.88 -10.86 10.83
CA GLY A 109 1.85 -10.86 9.37
C GLY A 109 0.91 -9.82 8.75
N GLU A 110 0.37 -8.89 9.53
CA GLU A 110 -0.61 -7.89 9.07
C GLU A 110 0.04 -6.64 8.49
N GLU A 111 1.30 -6.36 8.84
CA GLU A 111 2.06 -5.22 8.36
C GLU A 111 3.33 -5.66 7.63
N ILE A 112 3.52 -5.14 6.43
CA ILE A 112 4.74 -5.31 5.63
C ILE A 112 5.37 -3.95 5.45
N GLU A 113 6.48 -3.70 6.12
CA GLU A 113 7.29 -2.51 5.94
C GLU A 113 8.38 -2.76 4.89
N LEU A 114 8.36 -1.99 3.82
CA LEU A 114 9.36 -2.02 2.75
C LEU A 114 10.24 -0.79 2.85
N VAL A 115 11.56 -0.98 2.81
CA VAL A 115 12.53 0.10 2.93
C VAL A 115 13.61 0.00 1.85
N ASP A 116 14.19 1.14 1.56
CA ASP A 116 15.26 1.37 0.59
C ASP A 116 14.83 1.06 -0.86
N ASN A 117 14.85 2.11 -1.66
CA ASN A 117 14.50 2.05 -3.09
C ASN A 117 13.16 1.39 -3.39
N VAL A 118 12.15 1.70 -2.60
CA VAL A 118 10.80 1.14 -2.84
C VAL A 118 10.26 1.63 -4.16
N LYS A 119 9.96 0.69 -5.04
CA LYS A 119 9.41 0.93 -6.37
C LYS A 119 8.07 0.20 -6.52
N VAL A 120 7.02 0.96 -6.77
CA VAL A 120 5.69 0.42 -7.10
C VAL A 120 5.45 0.60 -8.59
N VAL A 121 5.05 -0.46 -9.28
CA VAL A 121 4.73 -0.43 -10.70
C VAL A 121 3.32 -0.98 -10.92
N ARG A 122 2.49 -0.23 -11.62
CA ARG A 122 1.20 -0.67 -12.14
C ARG A 122 1.21 -0.51 -13.65
N GLN A 123 0.94 -1.58 -14.35
CA GLN A 123 0.87 -1.61 -15.82
C GLN A 123 -0.26 -0.69 -16.35
N ALA A 124 -0.14 -0.31 -17.61
CA ALA A 124 -1.18 0.44 -18.30
C ALA A 124 -2.50 -0.35 -18.35
N PHE A 125 -3.63 0.35 -18.17
CA PHE A 125 -4.95 -0.27 -18.11
C PHE A 125 -6.07 0.74 -18.45
N GLU A 126 -7.04 0.36 -19.25
CA GLU A 126 -8.22 1.17 -19.62
C GLU A 126 -7.88 2.62 -20.03
N GLY A 127 -6.93 2.79 -20.93
CA GLY A 127 -6.52 4.11 -21.39
C GLY A 127 -5.64 4.91 -20.42
N LYS A 128 -5.42 4.39 -19.19
CA LYS A 128 -4.47 4.93 -18.22
C LYS A 128 -3.10 4.34 -18.47
N GLY A 129 -2.10 5.20 -18.65
CA GLY A 129 -0.73 4.76 -18.84
C GLY A 129 -0.14 4.07 -17.62
N GLU A 130 1.02 3.45 -17.79
CA GLU A 130 1.80 2.88 -16.70
C GLU A 130 2.04 3.92 -15.61
N MET A 131 1.94 3.48 -14.36
CA MET A 131 2.22 4.29 -13.18
C MET A 131 3.38 3.67 -12.40
N GLN A 132 4.37 4.50 -12.08
CA GLN A 132 5.46 4.16 -11.19
C GLN A 132 5.46 5.10 -9.98
N LEU A 133 5.64 4.54 -8.78
CA LEU A 133 5.84 5.29 -7.56
C LEU A 133 7.19 4.90 -6.97
N LEU A 134 7.96 5.90 -6.57
CA LEU A 134 9.27 5.74 -5.93
C LEU A 134 9.22 6.40 -4.56
N THR A 135 9.72 5.70 -3.55
CA THR A 135 9.82 6.21 -2.17
C THR A 135 10.93 5.46 -1.42
N ASP A 136 11.37 6.01 -0.29
CA ASP A 136 12.40 5.37 0.53
C ASP A 136 11.81 4.33 1.49
N LYS A 137 10.53 4.51 1.88
CA LYS A 137 9.83 3.62 2.82
C LYS A 137 8.35 3.52 2.45
N LEU A 138 7.78 2.34 2.55
CA LEU A 138 6.36 2.08 2.33
C LEU A 138 5.86 1.00 3.30
N VAL A 139 4.79 1.29 4.00
CA VAL A 139 4.09 0.35 4.86
C VAL A 139 2.84 -0.13 4.15
N ILE A 140 2.69 -1.43 4.02
CA ILE A 140 1.54 -2.10 3.40
C ILE A 140 0.77 -2.83 4.48
N LEU A 141 -0.54 -2.64 4.50
CA LEU A 141 -1.50 -3.32 5.35
C LEU A 141 -2.44 -4.13 4.47
N PRO A 142 -2.07 -5.38 4.09
CA PRO A 142 -2.80 -6.17 3.09
C PRO A 142 -4.24 -6.44 3.48
N ASN A 143 -4.51 -6.67 4.76
CA ASN A 143 -5.85 -6.96 5.29
C ASN A 143 -6.77 -5.73 5.24
N GLN A 144 -6.21 -4.53 5.33
CA GLN A 144 -6.95 -3.26 5.27
C GLN A 144 -7.03 -2.70 3.85
N ASP A 145 -6.29 -3.29 2.88
CA ASP A 145 -6.11 -2.76 1.52
C ASP A 145 -5.55 -1.33 1.52
N LEU A 146 -4.62 -1.04 2.45
CA LEU A 146 -3.97 0.25 2.62
C LEU A 146 -2.47 0.16 2.34
N ALA A 147 -1.92 1.23 1.77
CA ALA A 147 -0.48 1.46 1.73
C ALA A 147 -0.18 2.89 2.14
N THR A 148 0.79 3.09 3.02
CA THR A 148 1.10 4.40 3.60
C THR A 148 2.59 4.67 3.67
N THR A 149 2.96 5.93 3.52
CA THR A 149 4.33 6.38 3.75
C THR A 149 4.36 7.82 4.28
N LYS A 150 5.34 8.11 5.12
CA LYS A 150 5.66 9.47 5.58
C LYS A 150 6.83 10.07 4.79
N SER A 151 7.54 9.25 4.02
CA SER A 151 8.72 9.62 3.25
C SER A 151 8.37 10.44 2.00
N ARG A 152 9.40 10.88 1.28
CA ARG A 152 9.25 11.54 -0.03
C ARG A 152 8.70 10.54 -1.04
N VAL A 153 7.77 11.00 -1.86
CA VAL A 153 7.12 10.21 -2.90
C VAL A 153 7.26 10.91 -4.24
N VAL A 154 7.65 10.14 -5.26
CA VAL A 154 7.64 10.57 -6.65
C VAL A 154 6.74 9.62 -7.43
N ILE A 155 5.64 10.13 -7.96
CA ILE A 155 4.71 9.36 -8.79
C ILE A 155 4.92 9.81 -10.23
N ARG A 156 5.18 8.86 -11.12
CA ARG A 156 5.27 9.07 -12.57
C ARG A 156 4.14 8.30 -13.23
N GLN A 157 3.38 8.97 -14.07
CA GLN A 157 2.30 8.34 -14.85
C GLN A 157 2.43 8.76 -16.32
N ALA A 158 2.47 7.75 -17.19
CA ALA A 158 2.44 8.01 -18.63
C ALA A 158 1.09 8.67 -19.03
N PRO A 159 1.07 9.60 -20.04
CA PRO A 159 2.19 9.88 -20.90
C PRO A 159 3.23 10.86 -20.34
N LYS A 160 2.89 11.80 -19.45
CA LYS A 160 3.85 12.83 -19.01
C LYS A 160 3.43 13.54 -17.70
N THR A 161 2.95 12.80 -16.73
CA THR A 161 2.61 13.37 -15.41
C THR A 161 3.65 12.96 -14.40
N VAL A 162 4.19 13.92 -13.65
CA VAL A 162 5.10 13.69 -12.53
C VAL A 162 4.58 14.44 -11.30
N ILE A 163 4.42 13.72 -10.20
CA ILE A 163 3.94 14.27 -8.92
C ILE A 163 5.01 14.04 -7.87
N HIS A 164 5.39 15.10 -7.17
CA HIS A 164 6.26 15.05 -6.00
C HIS A 164 5.44 15.38 -4.76
N ALA A 165 5.61 14.61 -3.69
CA ALA A 165 4.94 14.86 -2.42
C ALA A 165 5.82 14.36 -1.25
N THR A 166 5.41 14.67 -0.02
CA THR A 166 5.95 14.07 1.21
C THR A 166 4.78 13.54 2.02
N GLY A 167 4.76 12.22 2.20
CA GLY A 167 3.64 11.52 2.83
C GLY A 167 2.52 11.18 1.86
N MET A 168 2.08 9.93 1.91
CA MET A 168 1.02 9.38 1.06
C MET A 168 0.21 8.33 1.83
N VAL A 169 -1.08 8.26 1.55
CA VAL A 169 -1.95 7.12 1.87
C VAL A 169 -2.67 6.70 0.60
N PHE A 170 -2.54 5.44 0.26
CA PHE A 170 -3.28 4.78 -0.81
C PHE A 170 -4.34 3.86 -0.20
N ASP A 171 -5.60 4.06 -0.55
CA ASP A 171 -6.73 3.21 -0.16
C ASP A 171 -7.22 2.47 -1.40
N LYS A 172 -6.96 1.17 -1.46
CA LYS A 172 -7.33 0.32 -2.61
C LYS A 172 -8.84 0.14 -2.73
N LYS A 173 -9.56 0.04 -1.61
CA LYS A 173 -11.03 -0.11 -1.60
C LYS A 173 -11.69 1.12 -2.20
N LYS A 174 -11.23 2.32 -1.83
CA LYS A 174 -11.71 3.59 -2.35
C LYS A 174 -11.04 4.01 -3.65
N GLN A 175 -9.98 3.31 -4.07
CA GLN A 175 -9.13 3.66 -5.23
C GLN A 175 -8.64 5.11 -5.17
N THR A 176 -8.25 5.58 -3.98
CA THR A 176 -7.84 6.96 -3.76
C THR A 176 -6.41 7.05 -3.26
N ILE A 177 -5.66 8.02 -3.80
CA ILE A 177 -4.35 8.41 -3.28
C ILE A 177 -4.50 9.77 -2.60
N GLN A 178 -4.08 9.87 -1.34
CA GLN A 178 -4.00 11.12 -0.60
C GLN A 178 -2.53 11.50 -0.43
N LEU A 179 -2.17 12.70 -0.82
CA LEU A 179 -0.83 13.26 -0.68
C LEU A 179 -0.86 14.41 0.34
N PHE A 180 0.12 14.50 1.24
CA PHE A 180 -0.02 15.39 2.39
C PHE A 180 0.77 16.68 2.27
N ASN A 181 2.07 16.64 2.05
CA ASN A 181 2.92 17.81 2.15
C ASN A 181 3.71 18.04 0.86
N ARG A 182 4.02 19.32 0.57
CA ARG A 182 4.88 19.75 -0.55
C ARG A 182 4.47 19.14 -1.89
N VAL A 183 3.17 19.04 -2.14
CA VAL A 183 2.64 18.48 -3.39
C VAL A 183 2.95 19.40 -4.55
N LYS A 184 3.73 18.90 -5.53
CA LYS A 184 4.02 19.56 -6.81
C LYS A 184 3.62 18.62 -7.93
N VAL A 185 2.82 19.10 -8.86
CA VAL A 185 2.36 18.34 -10.03
C VAL A 185 2.90 19.02 -11.28
N HIS A 186 3.60 18.24 -12.10
CA HIS A 186 3.98 18.62 -13.44
C HIS A 186 3.20 17.78 -14.44
N TYR A 187 2.43 18.44 -15.30
CA TYR A 187 1.60 17.79 -16.31
C TYR A 187 1.88 18.43 -17.67
N GLU A 188 2.35 17.64 -18.63
CA GLU A 188 2.44 18.04 -20.01
C GLU A 188 1.20 17.57 -20.78
N ARG A 189 0.45 18.53 -21.31
CA ARG A 189 -0.71 18.22 -22.15
C ARG A 189 -0.25 17.48 -23.42
N PRO A 190 -0.86 16.33 -23.78
CA PRO A 190 -0.60 15.69 -25.06
C PRO A 190 -0.81 16.70 -26.20
N ALA A 191 0.14 16.79 -27.13
CA ALA A 191 -0.06 17.59 -28.31
C ALA A 191 -1.31 17.09 -29.04
N VAL A 192 -2.31 17.95 -29.16
CA VAL A 192 -3.46 17.69 -30.03
C VAL A 192 -2.92 17.55 -31.44
N LYS A 193 -2.96 16.35 -32.01
CA LYS A 193 -2.72 16.16 -33.43
C LYS A 193 -3.80 16.97 -34.16
N THR A 194 -3.49 18.19 -34.52
CA THR A 194 -4.33 18.97 -35.43
C THR A 194 -4.52 18.13 -36.68
N ARG A 195 -5.74 17.66 -36.91
CA ARG A 195 -6.11 17.09 -38.21
C ARG A 195 -5.66 18.11 -39.26
N PRO A 196 -5.01 17.68 -40.35
CA PRO A 196 -4.72 18.59 -41.44
C PRO A 196 -6.05 19.23 -41.86
N VAL A 197 -6.13 20.56 -41.74
CA VAL A 197 -7.25 21.28 -42.30
C VAL A 197 -7.19 21.02 -43.80
N LEU A 198 -8.12 20.21 -44.30
CA LEU A 198 -8.36 20.11 -45.74
C LEU A 198 -8.62 21.53 -46.23
N LYS A 199 -7.66 22.06 -46.97
CA LYS A 199 -7.83 23.33 -47.69
C LYS A 199 -9.01 23.12 -48.64
N ASN A 200 -10.17 23.67 -48.27
CA ASN A 200 -11.27 23.80 -49.22
C ASN A 200 -10.81 24.68 -50.40
N PRO A 201 -11.04 24.23 -51.63
CA PRO A 201 -10.73 25.07 -52.80
C PRO A 201 -11.56 26.36 -52.76
N ALA A 202 -10.90 27.42 -53.13
CA ALA A 202 -11.38 28.80 -53.15
C ALA A 202 -12.81 28.96 -53.69
N VAL A 203 -13.71 29.45 -52.84
CA VAL A 203 -14.97 30.05 -53.30
C VAL A 203 -14.68 31.51 -53.63
N LYS A 204 -14.94 31.85 -54.90
CA LYS A 204 -14.82 33.22 -55.45
C LYS A 204 -15.72 34.22 -54.69
N PRO A 205 -15.33 35.49 -54.55
CA PRO A 205 -16.14 36.48 -53.82
C PRO A 205 -17.34 36.91 -54.66
N VAL A 206 -18.51 36.78 -54.07
CA VAL A 206 -19.74 37.44 -54.59
C VAL A 206 -19.82 38.82 -53.93
N LYS A 207 -19.94 39.83 -54.77
CA LYS A 207 -20.11 41.23 -54.40
C LYS A 207 -21.54 41.55 -53.98
N THR A 208 -21.63 42.56 -53.09
CA THR A 208 -22.75 43.50 -52.82
C THR A 208 -23.88 42.99 -51.94
N SER A 209 -24.29 43.68 -50.90
CA SER A 209 -24.74 45.10 -50.88
C SER A 209 -24.84 45.62 -49.41
N LYS A 210 -24.78 46.90 -49.28
CA LYS A 210 -24.98 47.74 -48.11
C LYS A 210 -26.37 47.66 -47.56
N ALA A 211 -26.53 47.52 -46.22
CA ALA A 211 -27.57 48.23 -45.51
C ALA A 211 -27.09 48.48 -44.06
N ALA A 212 -27.19 49.70 -43.66
CA ALA A 212 -26.84 50.27 -42.39
C ALA A 212 -27.89 49.91 -41.30
N THR A 213 -27.52 49.85 -40.05
CA THR A 213 -28.13 50.67 -39.01
C THR A 213 -27.62 50.30 -37.60
N LYS A 214 -27.00 51.26 -36.98
CA LYS A 214 -26.90 51.76 -35.58
C LYS A 214 -26.57 50.84 -34.40
N PRO A 215 -25.79 51.41 -33.48
CA PRO A 215 -25.29 50.79 -32.27
C PRO A 215 -26.20 51.07 -31.06
N LEU A 216 -26.20 50.20 -30.06
CA LEU A 216 -26.75 50.52 -28.72
C LEU A 216 -25.87 50.03 -27.57
N ALA A 217 -25.34 51.01 -26.92
CA ALA A 217 -25.12 51.21 -25.48
C ALA A 217 -24.37 50.17 -24.63
N VAL A 218 -23.24 50.67 -24.23
CA VAL A 218 -22.46 50.48 -23.00
C VAL A 218 -23.34 50.51 -21.73
N ILE A 219 -23.13 49.53 -20.81
CA ILE A 219 -23.37 49.70 -19.41
C ILE A 219 -22.17 49.19 -18.62
N THR A 220 -21.39 50.13 -18.14
CA THR A 220 -20.40 50.05 -17.06
C THR A 220 -21.12 50.09 -15.70
N LYS A 221 -20.75 49.17 -14.77
CA LYS A 221 -20.80 49.43 -13.31
C LYS A 221 -19.78 48.45 -12.67
N ALA A 222 -18.62 48.98 -12.29
CA ALA A 222 -18.23 49.61 -11.01
C ALA A 222 -18.22 48.66 -9.77
N ASN A 223 -17.03 48.20 -9.47
CA ASN A 223 -16.25 48.31 -8.25
C ASN A 223 -16.96 48.11 -6.91
N LYS A 224 -16.58 47.07 -6.15
CA LYS A 224 -16.57 47.15 -4.69
C LYS A 224 -15.37 46.38 -4.12
N LYS A 225 -14.41 47.15 -3.61
CA LYS A 225 -13.35 46.73 -2.69
C LYS A 225 -13.97 46.12 -1.45
N THR A 226 -13.50 44.97 -1.01
CA THR A 226 -13.63 44.54 0.40
C THR A 226 -12.33 43.94 0.87
N THR A 227 -11.90 44.45 1.97
CA THR A 227 -10.64 44.38 2.69
C THR A 227 -10.28 42.94 3.12
N MET A 228 -9.02 42.57 2.93
CA MET A 228 -8.39 41.36 3.45
C MET A 228 -8.40 41.32 4.97
N LYS A 229 -8.85 40.18 5.50
CA LYS A 229 -8.49 39.69 6.84
C LYS A 229 -7.61 38.45 6.69
N LYS A 230 -6.36 38.63 7.09
CA LYS A 230 -5.28 37.65 7.04
C LYS A 230 -5.52 36.59 8.12
N THR A 231 -5.95 35.40 7.75
CA THR A 231 -5.97 34.24 8.62
C THR A 231 -5.04 33.16 8.04
N MET A 232 -4.20 32.59 8.90
CA MET A 232 -3.16 31.61 8.58
C MET A 232 -3.75 30.37 7.89
N PRO A 233 -3.02 29.74 6.94
CA PRO A 233 -3.57 28.60 6.20
C PRO A 233 -3.53 27.33 7.03
N ALA A 234 -4.70 26.76 7.27
CA ALA A 234 -4.86 25.38 7.71
C ALA A 234 -4.26 24.43 6.66
N LYS A 235 -3.61 23.36 7.12
CA LYS A 235 -3.01 22.29 6.30
C LYS A 235 -4.00 21.79 5.24
N LYS A 236 -3.80 22.14 3.99
CA LYS A 236 -4.65 21.74 2.89
C LYS A 236 -4.40 20.27 2.54
N LYS A 237 -5.33 19.38 2.93
CA LYS A 237 -5.42 18.01 2.41
C LYS A 237 -5.86 18.10 0.94
N VAL A 238 -4.99 17.78 0.01
CA VAL A 238 -5.35 17.69 -1.42
C VAL A 238 -5.86 16.27 -1.68
N ARG A 239 -7.16 16.12 -1.85
CA ARG A 239 -7.77 14.86 -2.35
C ARG A 239 -7.68 14.87 -3.87
N ILE A 240 -6.82 14.01 -4.41
CA ILE A 240 -6.72 13.82 -5.87
C ILE A 240 -7.75 12.75 -6.29
N LYS A 241 -9.03 13.00 -6.02
CA LYS A 241 -10.10 12.10 -6.47
C LYS A 241 -10.52 12.35 -7.91
N GLU A 242 -10.36 13.57 -8.40
CA GLU A 242 -10.95 14.01 -9.68
C GLU A 242 -9.97 14.01 -10.86
N TRP A 243 -8.66 14.05 -10.62
CA TRP A 243 -7.67 14.11 -11.70
C TRP A 243 -7.36 12.76 -12.36
N ILE A 244 -7.72 11.64 -11.73
CA ILE A 244 -7.51 10.30 -12.29
C ILE A 244 -8.72 9.86 -13.14
N ILE A 245 -9.87 10.55 -13.03
CA ILE A 245 -11.14 10.20 -13.70
C ILE A 245 -11.35 10.95 -15.04
N PHE A 246 -10.65 12.04 -15.30
CA PHE A 246 -10.93 12.92 -16.42
C PHE A 246 -10.29 12.54 -17.77
N TYR A 247 -9.82 11.31 -17.96
CA TYR A 247 -9.50 10.78 -19.29
C TYR A 247 -10.01 9.34 -19.40
N ALA A 248 -11.33 9.20 -19.49
CA ALA A 248 -12.00 8.08 -20.13
C ALA A 248 -12.14 8.38 -21.62
#